data_1de07a60be34c37e2d040facb8aa2538
#
_entry.id   1de07a60be34c37e2d040facb8aa2538
#
_cell.length_a   1.000
_cell.length_b   1.000
_cell.length_c   1.000
_cell.angle_alpha   90.00
_cell.angle_beta   90.00
_cell.angle_gamma   90.00
#
_symmetry.space_group_name_H-M   'P 1'
#
loop_
_entity.id
_entity.type
_entity.pdbx_description
1 polymer ?
#
loop_
_entity_poly.entity_id
_entity_poly.type
_entity_poly.pdbx_seq_one_letter_code
_entity_poly.pdbx_strand_id
1 'polypeptide(L)'
;TASLATASGNDVFMDGRFLGDPYVAGQCPDCGTLYPKTVIEGIGQTAVRCANCGADAAPFTFTNGYTIAFDGNRQVGVTLPQDPAEEIAREAKSYAALPEKSIQNPVLTFAPHDLVGLVARLRPFMGQLGTTPSHPIPDSHNAGDFGSFLIGAPHEYAITAEQLAQHRTDGHMDIDAVRAGSILICPVKTAGGGVYMGDMHALQGDGEIAGHTCDVSGTVTLQVHLLKGLNIDGPVLLPLVEDLPFTAKPLSEAERTRAQTIADAWGTEIEESAPISVIGTGPDLNAATDNGLARAAELLGMSLPEVMNRATITGAIEIGRNPGVVQVTFRAPLDRLEARGLLPFVQDQYGIG
;
A
#
# COMPACT_ATOMS: atom_id res chain seq x y z
N THR A 1 -24.36 12.48 1.01
CA THR A 1 -24.33 11.01 1.02
C THR A 1 -23.11 10.61 1.82
N ALA A 2 -23.29 9.96 2.95
CA ALA A 2 -22.17 9.46 3.73
C ALA A 2 -21.51 8.29 2.99
N SER A 3 -20.21 8.32 2.81
CA SER A 3 -19.44 7.14 2.47
C SER A 3 -19.05 6.44 3.77
N LEU A 4 -18.99 5.14 3.74
CA LEU A 4 -18.70 4.33 4.91
C LEU A 4 -17.54 3.39 4.60
N ALA A 5 -16.68 3.20 5.58
CA ALA A 5 -15.71 2.14 5.59
C ALA A 5 -15.81 1.40 6.92
N THR A 6 -15.67 0.10 6.86
CA THR A 6 -15.69 -0.78 8.03
C THR A 6 -14.42 -1.60 8.01
N ALA A 7 -13.78 -1.70 9.13
CA ALA A 7 -12.59 -2.50 9.32
C ALA A 7 -12.68 -3.30 10.62
N SER A 8 -11.98 -4.41 10.67
CA SER A 8 -11.89 -5.28 11.83
C SER A 8 -10.44 -5.67 12.06
N GLY A 9 -9.99 -5.55 13.29
CA GLY A 9 -8.59 -5.79 13.65
C GLY A 9 -8.19 -7.27 13.69
N ASN A 10 -6.90 -7.52 13.75
CA ASN A 10 -6.22 -8.80 13.96
C ASN A 10 -6.01 -9.71 12.75
N ASP A 11 -6.25 -9.28 11.56
CA ASP A 11 -6.00 -10.06 10.35
C ASP A 11 -4.51 -10.11 9.95
N VAL A 12 -3.69 -9.21 10.45
CA VAL A 12 -2.24 -9.15 10.18
C VAL A 12 -1.50 -10.45 10.46
N PHE A 13 -1.98 -11.23 11.42
CA PHE A 13 -1.30 -12.43 11.90
C PHE A 13 -1.99 -13.73 11.49
N MET A 14 -2.87 -13.69 10.54
CA MET A 14 -3.79 -14.77 10.27
C MET A 14 -3.45 -15.61 9.06
N ASP A 15 -2.25 -16.09 8.94
CA ASP A 15 -1.84 -17.09 7.94
C ASP A 15 -2.39 -16.83 6.51
N GLY A 16 -2.57 -15.58 6.11
CA GLY A 16 -3.12 -15.21 4.82
C GLY A 16 -4.57 -15.61 4.59
N ARG A 17 -5.33 -15.86 5.65
CA ARG A 17 -6.76 -16.18 5.56
C ARG A 17 -7.57 -14.92 5.73
N PHE A 18 -8.31 -14.57 4.70
CA PHE A 18 -9.15 -13.39 4.70
C PHE A 18 -10.61 -13.77 4.64
N LEU A 19 -11.37 -13.10 5.46
CA LEU A 19 -12.78 -13.31 5.54
C LEU A 19 -13.43 -12.94 4.20
N GLY A 20 -14.25 -13.86 3.67
CA GLY A 20 -14.95 -13.65 2.41
C GLY A 20 -14.11 -13.87 1.15
N ASP A 21 -12.84 -14.22 1.27
CA ASP A 21 -12.04 -14.61 0.13
C ASP A 21 -12.11 -16.13 -0.10
N PRO A 22 -12.79 -16.60 -1.15
CA PRO A 22 -12.98 -18.02 -1.38
C PRO A 22 -11.69 -18.74 -1.81
N TYR A 23 -10.66 -18.01 -2.20
CA TYR A 23 -9.43 -18.59 -2.72
C TYR A 23 -8.36 -18.83 -1.65
N VAL A 24 -8.42 -18.09 -0.55
CA VAL A 24 -7.43 -18.20 0.55
C VAL A 24 -7.94 -18.92 1.79
N ALA A 25 -9.19 -19.27 1.86
CA ALA A 25 -9.74 -20.11 2.92
C ALA A 25 -9.31 -21.58 2.71
N GLY A 26 -8.09 -21.94 3.01
CA GLY A 26 -7.45 -23.21 2.66
C GLY A 26 -8.31 -24.47 2.76
N GLN A 27 -8.94 -24.76 3.91
CA GLN A 27 -9.79 -25.93 4.10
C GLN A 27 -10.91 -25.65 5.09
N CYS A 28 -12.11 -26.13 4.79
CA CYS A 28 -13.22 -26.07 5.74
C CYS A 28 -12.93 -27.02 6.92
N PRO A 29 -12.95 -26.55 8.17
CA PRO A 29 -12.64 -27.39 9.33
C PRO A 29 -13.67 -28.49 9.56
N ASP A 30 -14.92 -28.30 9.13
CA ASP A 30 -16.02 -29.24 9.38
C ASP A 30 -16.11 -30.33 8.31
N CYS A 31 -16.11 -29.96 7.03
CA CYS A 31 -16.33 -30.94 5.96
C CYS A 31 -15.05 -31.31 5.19
N GLY A 32 -13.91 -30.71 5.49
CA GLY A 32 -12.64 -30.99 4.85
C GLY A 32 -12.55 -30.55 3.39
N THR A 33 -13.53 -29.80 2.85
CA THR A 33 -13.49 -29.29 1.49
C THR A 33 -12.29 -28.33 1.36
N LEU A 34 -11.42 -28.60 0.38
CA LEU A 34 -10.34 -27.71 0.02
C LEU A 34 -10.88 -26.52 -0.76
N TYR A 35 -10.39 -25.33 -0.43
CA TYR A 35 -10.80 -24.05 -1.04
C TYR A 35 -12.32 -23.91 -1.10
N PRO A 36 -13.03 -23.99 0.03
CA PRO A 36 -14.47 -23.94 0.03
C PRO A 36 -14.94 -22.60 -0.50
N LYS A 37 -15.85 -22.64 -1.45
CA LYS A 37 -16.63 -21.44 -1.78
C LYS A 37 -17.33 -21.00 -0.50
N THR A 38 -17.32 -19.71 -0.24
CA THR A 38 -18.02 -19.14 0.90
C THR A 38 -19.32 -18.50 0.47
N VAL A 39 -20.31 -18.62 1.30
CA VAL A 39 -21.57 -17.89 1.20
C VAL A 39 -21.58 -16.86 2.32
N ILE A 40 -21.93 -15.62 1.99
CA ILE A 40 -22.04 -14.55 2.97
C ILE A 40 -23.50 -14.22 3.14
N GLU A 41 -24.04 -14.55 4.30
CA GLU A 41 -25.45 -14.32 4.65
C GLU A 41 -25.56 -13.70 6.03
N GLY A 42 -26.23 -12.55 6.10
CA GLY A 42 -26.42 -11.83 7.35
C GLY A 42 -25.26 -10.92 7.73
N ILE A 43 -25.17 -10.62 9.01
CA ILE A 43 -24.20 -9.71 9.62
C ILE A 43 -23.63 -10.38 10.89
N GLY A 44 -22.35 -10.15 11.16
CA GLY A 44 -21.67 -10.66 12.35
C GLY A 44 -20.79 -11.88 12.09
N GLN A 45 -20.28 -12.45 13.15
CA GLN A 45 -19.28 -13.54 13.13
C GLN A 45 -19.70 -14.78 12.34
N THR A 46 -20.98 -15.08 12.31
CA THR A 46 -21.52 -16.27 11.62
C THR A 46 -22.02 -15.98 10.21
N ALA A 47 -21.74 -14.80 9.67
CA ALA A 47 -22.22 -14.41 8.34
C ALA A 47 -21.51 -15.16 7.21
N VAL A 48 -20.28 -15.63 7.43
CA VAL A 48 -19.47 -16.36 6.43
C VAL A 48 -19.60 -17.85 6.65
N ARG A 49 -20.12 -18.55 5.63
CA ARG A 49 -20.41 -19.98 5.71
C ARG A 49 -19.78 -20.75 4.56
N CYS A 50 -19.39 -21.98 4.82
CA CYS A 50 -18.98 -22.91 3.79
C CYS A 50 -20.16 -23.24 2.86
N ALA A 51 -20.04 -23.02 1.56
CA ALA A 51 -21.11 -23.32 0.60
C ALA A 51 -21.41 -24.82 0.48
N ASN A 52 -20.49 -25.70 0.89
CA ASN A 52 -20.66 -27.15 0.80
C ASN A 52 -21.43 -27.74 1.99
N CYS A 53 -21.16 -27.29 3.21
CA CYS A 53 -21.77 -27.88 4.41
C CYS A 53 -22.56 -26.89 5.28
N GLY A 54 -22.52 -25.59 4.97
CA GLY A 54 -23.20 -24.56 5.74
C GLY A 54 -22.56 -24.21 7.08
N ALA A 55 -21.45 -24.86 7.44
CA ALA A 55 -20.73 -24.56 8.66
C ALA A 55 -20.13 -23.15 8.63
N ASP A 56 -19.85 -22.60 9.80
CA ASP A 56 -19.15 -21.34 9.95
C ASP A 56 -17.77 -21.44 9.27
N ALA A 57 -17.52 -20.60 8.32
CA ALA A 57 -16.29 -20.56 7.55
C ALA A 57 -15.41 -19.34 7.93
N ALA A 58 -15.81 -18.58 8.95
CA ALA A 58 -14.97 -17.51 9.48
C ALA A 58 -13.70 -18.13 10.09
N PRO A 59 -12.51 -17.83 9.56
CA PRO A 59 -11.27 -18.47 10.01
C PRO A 59 -10.85 -18.05 11.42
N PHE A 60 -11.44 -16.99 11.94
CA PHE A 60 -11.12 -16.40 13.23
C PHE A 60 -12.27 -15.55 13.76
N THR A 61 -12.19 -15.17 15.03
CA THR A 61 -13.15 -14.29 15.69
C THR A 61 -12.55 -12.90 15.81
N PHE A 62 -13.19 -11.92 15.21
CA PHE A 62 -12.83 -10.52 15.40
C PHE A 62 -13.24 -10.06 16.81
N THR A 63 -12.37 -9.32 17.46
CA THR A 63 -12.57 -8.82 18.82
C THR A 63 -12.77 -7.31 18.89
N ASN A 64 -12.42 -6.60 17.83
CA ASN A 64 -12.47 -5.14 17.74
C ASN A 64 -12.73 -4.71 16.31
N GLY A 65 -13.32 -3.55 16.14
CA GLY A 65 -13.59 -2.99 14.81
C GLY A 65 -14.17 -1.59 14.88
N TYR A 66 -14.37 -0.99 13.71
CA TYR A 66 -14.97 0.34 13.59
C TYR A 66 -15.66 0.52 12.24
N THR A 67 -16.58 1.48 12.20
CA THR A 67 -17.17 1.99 10.97
C THR A 67 -17.05 3.50 10.98
N ILE A 68 -16.62 4.09 9.87
CA ILE A 68 -16.46 5.54 9.73
C ILE A 68 -17.51 6.09 8.79
N ALA A 69 -18.25 7.10 9.23
CA ALA A 69 -19.10 7.93 8.38
C ALA A 69 -18.33 9.17 7.96
N PHE A 70 -18.33 9.47 6.66
CA PHE A 70 -17.62 10.61 6.07
C PHE A 70 -18.55 11.78 5.83
N ASP A 71 -18.02 12.99 5.93
CA ASP A 71 -18.74 14.19 5.53
C ASP A 71 -18.96 14.26 4.01
N GLY A 72 -19.87 15.13 3.56
CA GLY A 72 -20.22 15.28 2.16
C GLY A 72 -19.05 15.74 1.27
N ASN A 73 -18.06 16.40 1.85
CA ASN A 73 -16.84 16.85 1.17
C ASN A 73 -15.72 15.81 1.22
N ARG A 74 -15.90 14.72 1.96
CA ARG A 74 -14.92 13.65 2.14
C ARG A 74 -13.58 14.14 2.67
N GLN A 75 -13.61 15.04 3.64
CA GLN A 75 -12.43 15.59 4.29
C GLN A 75 -12.23 15.07 5.69
N VAL A 76 -13.33 14.77 6.36
CA VAL A 76 -13.31 14.21 7.72
C VAL A 76 -14.32 13.08 7.87
N GLY A 77 -14.05 12.19 8.79
CA GLY A 77 -14.93 11.11 9.18
C GLY A 77 -15.03 11.01 10.71
N VAL A 78 -16.06 10.31 11.16
CA VAL A 78 -16.27 9.99 12.58
C VAL A 78 -16.64 8.53 12.70
N THR A 79 -16.02 7.84 13.64
CA THR A 79 -16.37 6.45 13.93
C THR A 79 -17.72 6.34 14.62
N LEU A 80 -18.54 5.39 14.19
CA LEU A 80 -19.92 5.19 14.62
C LEU A 80 -20.01 4.12 15.71
N PRO A 81 -21.05 4.19 16.55
CA PRO A 81 -21.46 3.06 17.37
C PRO A 81 -21.87 1.83 16.50
N GLN A 82 -21.84 0.66 17.09
CA GLN A 82 -22.14 -0.59 16.38
C GLN A 82 -23.56 -0.64 15.81
N ASP A 83 -24.57 -0.25 16.57
CA ASP A 83 -25.97 -0.33 16.13
C ASP A 83 -26.23 0.46 14.83
N PRO A 84 -25.87 1.75 14.71
CA PRO A 84 -25.97 2.46 13.43
C PRO A 84 -25.15 1.81 12.31
N ALA A 85 -23.97 1.26 12.60
CA ALA A 85 -23.14 0.58 11.61
C ALA A 85 -23.83 -0.69 11.07
N GLU A 86 -24.47 -1.47 11.94
CA GLU A 86 -25.25 -2.64 11.56
C GLU A 86 -26.49 -2.29 10.73
N GLU A 87 -27.18 -1.21 11.07
CA GLU A 87 -28.33 -0.73 10.30
C GLU A 87 -27.89 -0.39 8.86
N ILE A 88 -26.80 0.34 8.72
CA ILE A 88 -26.21 0.65 7.42
C ILE A 88 -25.78 -0.61 6.67
N ALA A 89 -25.19 -1.59 7.37
CA ALA A 89 -24.81 -2.86 6.77
C ALA A 89 -26.02 -3.64 6.23
N ARG A 90 -27.16 -3.61 6.91
CA ARG A 90 -28.41 -4.24 6.44
C ARG A 90 -28.95 -3.60 5.16
N GLU A 91 -28.69 -2.32 4.98
CA GLU A 91 -29.11 -1.53 3.84
C GLU A 91 -27.96 -1.21 2.86
N ALA A 92 -26.89 -2.00 2.90
CA ALA A 92 -25.66 -1.72 2.17
C ALA A 92 -25.86 -1.42 0.68
N LYS A 93 -26.82 -2.08 0.03
CA LYS A 93 -27.16 -1.84 -1.38
C LYS A 93 -27.71 -0.43 -1.65
N SER A 94 -28.25 0.22 -0.62
CA SER A 94 -28.73 1.60 -0.71
C SER A 94 -27.60 2.63 -0.62
N TYR A 95 -26.47 2.23 -0.04
CA TYR A 95 -25.32 3.10 0.23
C TYR A 95 -24.14 2.85 -0.69
N ALA A 96 -23.97 1.63 -1.22
CA ALA A 96 -22.85 1.24 -2.03
C ALA A 96 -23.28 0.70 -3.39
N ALA A 97 -22.76 1.28 -4.47
CA ALA A 97 -22.86 0.70 -5.80
C ALA A 97 -21.70 -0.30 -5.97
N LEU A 98 -22.02 -1.58 -5.84
CA LEU A 98 -21.07 -2.64 -6.09
C LEU A 98 -21.13 -3.10 -7.54
N PRO A 99 -20.01 -3.50 -8.14
CA PRO A 99 -20.00 -4.22 -9.40
C PRO A 99 -20.87 -5.48 -9.29
N GLU A 100 -21.65 -5.76 -10.33
CA GLU A 100 -22.60 -6.90 -10.35
C GLU A 100 -21.93 -8.26 -10.07
N LYS A 101 -20.64 -8.38 -10.39
CA LYS A 101 -19.82 -9.58 -10.19
C LYS A 101 -18.88 -9.50 -8.99
N SER A 102 -19.04 -8.52 -8.11
CA SER A 102 -18.23 -8.44 -6.90
C SER A 102 -18.45 -9.66 -6.03
N ILE A 103 -17.36 -10.30 -5.63
CA ILE A 103 -17.38 -11.41 -4.68
C ILE A 103 -17.44 -10.92 -3.24
N GLN A 104 -17.28 -9.63 -3.02
CA GLN A 104 -17.25 -9.02 -1.70
C GLN A 104 -18.59 -8.39 -1.34
N ASN A 105 -19.03 -8.63 -0.14
CA ASN A 105 -20.13 -7.89 0.44
C ASN A 105 -19.57 -6.61 1.09
N PRO A 106 -20.07 -5.43 0.71
CA PRO A 106 -19.40 -4.18 1.02
C PRO A 106 -19.34 -3.82 2.50
N VAL A 107 -20.28 -4.32 3.29
CA VAL A 107 -20.32 -3.94 4.71
C VAL A 107 -20.81 -5.13 5.52
N LEU A 108 -19.86 -5.79 6.15
CA LEU A 108 -20.14 -6.83 7.13
C LEU A 108 -19.57 -6.37 8.47
N THR A 109 -20.42 -6.32 9.46
CA THR A 109 -20.01 -5.92 10.81
C THR A 109 -19.74 -7.18 11.61
N PHE A 110 -18.49 -7.60 11.67
CA PHE A 110 -18.12 -8.85 12.32
C PHE A 110 -17.69 -8.69 13.77
N ALA A 111 -17.17 -7.54 14.13
CA ALA A 111 -16.58 -7.31 15.43
C ALA A 111 -17.33 -6.26 16.23
N PRO A 112 -17.22 -6.28 17.56
CA PRO A 112 -17.63 -5.15 18.37
C PRO A 112 -16.89 -3.88 17.96
N HIS A 113 -17.61 -2.76 17.93
CA HIS A 113 -17.01 -1.46 17.63
C HIS A 113 -16.39 -0.87 18.91
N ASP A 114 -15.06 -0.85 18.94
CA ASP A 114 -14.28 -0.34 20.08
C ASP A 114 -13.88 1.14 19.93
N LEU A 115 -13.92 1.66 18.70
CA LEU A 115 -13.67 3.07 18.44
C LEU A 115 -14.98 3.76 18.11
N VAL A 116 -15.43 4.63 18.99
CA VAL A 116 -16.68 5.40 18.83
C VAL A 116 -16.41 6.87 19.05
N GLY A 117 -16.81 7.71 18.09
CA GLY A 117 -16.64 9.16 18.18
C GLY A 117 -15.23 9.66 17.85
N LEU A 118 -14.34 8.80 17.37
CA LEU A 118 -13.03 9.21 16.89
C LEU A 118 -13.16 10.01 15.60
N VAL A 119 -12.57 11.20 15.55
CA VAL A 119 -12.52 12.04 14.36
C VAL A 119 -11.25 11.74 13.58
N ALA A 120 -11.40 11.46 12.29
CA ALA A 120 -10.30 11.17 11.37
C ALA A 120 -10.32 12.14 10.19
N ARG A 121 -9.14 12.53 9.70
CA ARG A 121 -9.00 13.25 8.42
C ARG A 121 -8.88 12.24 7.29
N LEU A 122 -9.51 12.55 6.16
CA LEU A 122 -9.39 11.73 4.97
C LEU A 122 -8.23 12.23 4.10
N ARG A 123 -7.48 11.26 3.59
CA ARG A 123 -6.39 11.48 2.63
C ARG A 123 -6.33 10.26 1.71
N PRO A 124 -7.22 10.20 0.70
CA PRO A 124 -7.32 9.02 -0.15
C PRO A 124 -6.04 8.76 -0.94
N PHE A 125 -5.67 7.49 -1.03
CA PHE A 125 -4.51 7.02 -1.78
C PHE A 125 -4.74 5.60 -2.31
N MET A 126 -3.80 5.09 -3.10
CA MET A 126 -3.84 3.75 -3.66
C MET A 126 -2.92 2.82 -2.86
N GLY A 127 -3.49 1.90 -2.11
CA GLY A 127 -2.73 0.86 -1.43
C GLY A 127 -2.03 -0.05 -2.44
N GLN A 128 -2.71 -0.36 -3.55
CA GLN A 128 -2.16 -1.17 -4.63
C GLN A 128 -2.08 -0.37 -5.93
N LEU A 129 -0.88 -0.14 -6.41
CA LEU A 129 -0.61 0.43 -7.73
C LEU A 129 0.71 -0.13 -8.28
N GLY A 130 0.66 -0.75 -9.45
CA GLY A 130 1.85 -1.37 -10.04
C GLY A 130 1.60 -1.86 -11.45
N THR A 131 2.37 -2.86 -11.85
CA THR A 131 2.27 -3.50 -13.16
C THR A 131 1.80 -4.94 -13.05
N THR A 132 1.32 -5.51 -14.14
CA THR A 132 0.84 -6.89 -14.19
C THR A 132 1.85 -7.86 -13.57
N PRO A 133 1.43 -8.70 -12.61
CA PRO A 133 2.28 -9.76 -12.06
C PRO A 133 2.79 -10.71 -13.11
N SER A 134 4.03 -11.15 -12.98
CA SER A 134 4.65 -12.13 -13.91
C SER A 134 4.31 -13.59 -13.57
N HIS A 135 3.62 -13.81 -12.46
CA HIS A 135 3.12 -15.11 -12.03
C HIS A 135 1.62 -15.03 -11.78
N PRO A 136 0.82 -16.04 -12.17
CA PRO A 136 -0.59 -16.07 -11.84
C PRO A 136 -0.82 -16.02 -10.32
N ILE A 137 -1.72 -15.16 -9.91
CA ILE A 137 -2.17 -15.01 -8.53
C ILE A 137 -3.68 -15.24 -8.47
N PRO A 138 -4.25 -15.66 -7.31
CA PRO A 138 -5.68 -15.83 -7.19
C PRO A 138 -6.43 -14.52 -7.41
N ASP A 139 -7.69 -14.62 -7.85
CA ASP A 139 -8.62 -13.49 -7.91
C ASP A 139 -9.09 -13.14 -6.49
N SER A 140 -8.21 -12.46 -5.78
CA SER A 140 -8.35 -12.10 -4.38
C SER A 140 -7.73 -10.72 -4.16
N HIS A 141 -8.39 -9.86 -3.40
CA HIS A 141 -7.86 -8.55 -3.07
C HIS A 141 -6.56 -8.59 -2.26
N ASN A 142 -6.30 -9.70 -1.57
CA ASN A 142 -5.07 -9.88 -0.81
C ASN A 142 -3.93 -10.52 -1.60
N ALA A 143 -4.22 -11.10 -2.75
CA ALA A 143 -3.21 -11.73 -3.59
C ALA A 143 -2.27 -10.72 -4.25
N GLY A 144 -2.69 -9.47 -4.37
CA GLY A 144 -1.83 -8.37 -4.82
C GLY A 144 -0.60 -8.13 -3.96
N ASP A 145 -0.59 -8.71 -2.79
CA ASP A 145 0.51 -8.64 -1.84
C ASP A 145 1.65 -9.63 -2.10
N PHE A 146 1.70 -10.19 -3.29
CA PHE A 146 2.88 -10.95 -3.64
C PHE A 146 3.02 -12.30 -3.02
N GLY A 147 1.94 -12.78 -2.49
CA GLY A 147 1.80 -14.16 -2.18
C GLY A 147 2.72 -14.69 -1.10
N SER A 148 3.18 -13.87 -0.15
CA SER A 148 3.89 -14.40 1.01
C SER A 148 3.06 -15.45 1.75
N PHE A 149 1.74 -15.28 1.79
CA PHE A 149 0.79 -16.26 2.31
C PHE A 149 0.59 -17.49 1.39
N LEU A 150 1.02 -17.44 0.15
CA LEU A 150 0.97 -18.58 -0.77
C LEU A 150 2.18 -19.51 -0.63
N ILE A 151 3.21 -19.12 0.13
CA ILE A 151 4.39 -19.95 0.34
C ILE A 151 4.01 -21.19 1.14
N GLY A 152 4.11 -22.36 0.47
CA GLY A 152 3.80 -23.63 1.10
C GLY A 152 2.33 -23.85 1.47
N ALA A 153 1.43 -22.96 1.07
CA ALA A 153 0.01 -23.11 1.32
C ALA A 153 -0.57 -24.30 0.53
N PRO A 154 -1.58 -25.01 1.05
CA PRO A 154 -2.30 -26.03 0.32
C PRO A 154 -3.25 -25.38 -0.71
N HIS A 155 -2.69 -24.73 -1.74
CA HIS A 155 -3.40 -23.88 -2.66
C HIS A 155 -2.89 -24.05 -4.08
N GLU A 156 -3.77 -23.96 -5.08
CA GLU A 156 -3.37 -24.12 -6.49
C GLU A 156 -2.36 -23.05 -6.98
N TYR A 157 -2.33 -21.93 -6.31
CA TYR A 157 -1.37 -20.85 -6.55
C TYR A 157 -0.18 -20.87 -5.60
N ALA A 158 0.03 -22.00 -4.89
CA ALA A 158 1.16 -22.11 -3.97
C ALA A 158 2.50 -21.89 -4.70
N ILE A 159 3.37 -21.15 -4.07
CA ILE A 159 4.70 -20.81 -4.58
C ILE A 159 5.78 -21.11 -3.56
N THR A 160 7.04 -21.15 -3.99
CA THR A 160 8.19 -21.17 -3.08
C THR A 160 8.67 -19.74 -2.78
N ALA A 161 9.48 -19.58 -1.75
CA ALA A 161 10.09 -18.30 -1.44
C ALA A 161 10.98 -17.78 -2.60
N GLU A 162 11.66 -18.70 -3.32
CA GLU A 162 12.47 -18.34 -4.48
C GLU A 162 11.62 -17.86 -5.65
N GLN A 163 10.47 -18.51 -5.90
CA GLN A 163 9.53 -18.07 -6.92
C GLN A 163 8.95 -16.70 -6.57
N LEU A 164 8.58 -16.47 -5.31
CA LEU A 164 8.12 -15.16 -4.87
C LEU A 164 9.17 -14.09 -5.12
N ALA A 165 10.43 -14.33 -4.77
CA ALA A 165 11.51 -13.36 -4.98
C ALA A 165 11.69 -12.99 -6.46
N GLN A 166 11.51 -13.97 -7.38
CA GLN A 166 11.61 -13.74 -8.83
C GLN A 166 10.40 -13.01 -9.42
N HIS A 167 9.22 -13.24 -8.87
CA HIS A 167 7.94 -12.77 -9.43
C HIS A 167 7.34 -11.59 -8.67
N ARG A 168 8.02 -11.08 -7.66
CA ARG A 168 7.55 -9.95 -6.87
C ARG A 168 7.23 -8.74 -7.73
N THR A 169 6.05 -8.16 -7.56
CA THR A 169 5.62 -6.95 -8.26
C THR A 169 5.78 -5.69 -7.42
N ASP A 170 5.78 -5.84 -6.08
CA ASP A 170 5.84 -4.75 -5.10
C ASP A 170 4.77 -3.67 -5.33
N GLY A 171 3.59 -4.05 -5.82
CA GLY A 171 2.49 -3.13 -6.11
C GLY A 171 1.56 -2.89 -4.93
N HIS A 172 1.53 -3.79 -3.92
CA HIS A 172 0.77 -3.63 -2.69
C HIS A 172 1.65 -2.99 -1.62
N MET A 173 1.69 -1.68 -1.62
CA MET A 173 2.65 -0.92 -0.82
C MET A 173 2.04 -0.31 0.43
N ASP A 174 0.76 0.05 0.37
CA ASP A 174 0.04 0.76 1.42
C ASP A 174 0.77 2.02 1.89
N ILE A 175 1.38 2.71 0.93
CA ILE A 175 2.09 3.97 1.14
C ILE A 175 1.14 5.12 0.84
N ASP A 176 0.78 5.89 1.84
CA ASP A 176 -0.19 6.96 1.76
C ASP A 176 0.24 8.12 0.83
N ALA A 177 1.52 8.24 0.53
CA ALA A 177 2.06 9.17 -0.46
C ALA A 177 1.80 8.74 -1.92
N VAL A 178 1.29 7.51 -2.18
CA VAL A 178 0.85 7.07 -3.52
C VAL A 178 -0.56 7.60 -3.79
N ARG A 179 -0.68 8.91 -3.94
CA ARG A 179 -1.94 9.63 -4.07
C ARG A 179 -1.96 10.60 -5.26
N ALA A 180 -3.09 11.25 -5.47
CA ALA A 180 -3.24 12.21 -6.57
C ALA A 180 -2.14 13.26 -6.57
N GLY A 181 -1.41 13.37 -7.68
CA GLY A 181 -0.28 14.27 -7.88
C GLY A 181 1.10 13.65 -7.64
N SER A 182 1.19 12.45 -7.10
CA SER A 182 2.48 11.74 -7.00
C SER A 182 2.85 11.06 -8.33
N ILE A 183 4.13 10.79 -8.53
CA ILE A 183 4.66 10.02 -9.65
C ILE A 183 5.20 8.69 -9.11
N LEU A 184 4.63 7.59 -9.58
CA LEU A 184 5.10 6.24 -9.23
C LEU A 184 5.70 5.58 -10.47
N ILE A 185 6.93 5.10 -10.37
CA ILE A 185 7.66 4.41 -11.43
C ILE A 185 7.79 2.95 -11.02
N CYS A 186 7.15 2.05 -11.77
CA CYS A 186 7.14 0.62 -11.47
C CYS A 186 7.90 -0.20 -12.50
N PRO A 187 8.59 -1.29 -12.10
CA PRO A 187 9.18 -2.21 -13.05
C PRO A 187 8.12 -2.94 -13.86
N VAL A 188 8.30 -3.08 -15.18
CA VAL A 188 7.45 -3.93 -16.03
C VAL A 188 8.09 -5.30 -16.15
N LYS A 189 7.53 -6.29 -15.48
CA LYS A 189 8.08 -7.65 -15.38
C LYS A 189 7.51 -8.63 -16.43
N THR A 190 6.44 -8.24 -17.12
CA THR A 190 5.78 -9.09 -18.12
C THR A 190 5.62 -8.35 -19.43
N ALA A 191 6.06 -8.95 -20.55
CA ALA A 191 5.86 -8.39 -21.88
C ALA A 191 4.36 -8.24 -22.17
N GLY A 192 3.95 -7.02 -22.58
CA GLY A 192 2.54 -6.70 -22.79
C GLY A 192 1.75 -6.46 -21.51
N GLY A 193 2.41 -6.37 -20.36
CA GLY A 193 1.77 -6.07 -19.07
C GLY A 193 1.11 -4.70 -19.06
N GLY A 194 0.00 -4.60 -18.33
CA GLY A 194 -0.75 -3.38 -18.11
C GLY A 194 -0.51 -2.80 -16.72
N VAL A 195 -1.30 -1.80 -16.36
CA VAL A 195 -1.35 -1.24 -15.02
C VAL A 195 -2.24 -2.14 -14.15
N TYR A 196 -1.75 -2.48 -12.98
CA TYR A 196 -2.48 -3.13 -11.91
C TYR A 196 -2.80 -2.10 -10.83
N MET A 197 -4.04 -2.04 -10.39
CA MET A 197 -4.47 -1.13 -9.32
C MET A 197 -5.62 -1.74 -8.52
N GLY A 198 -5.67 -1.38 -7.25
CA GLY A 198 -6.72 -1.79 -6.33
C GLY A 198 -6.55 -1.12 -4.98
N ASP A 199 -7.31 -1.57 -3.99
CA ASP A 199 -7.07 -1.25 -2.59
C ASP A 199 -7.00 0.24 -2.31
N MET A 200 -8.05 0.96 -2.67
CA MET A 200 -8.13 2.39 -2.43
C MET A 200 -8.51 2.65 -0.98
N HIS A 201 -7.61 3.27 -0.25
CA HIS A 201 -7.82 3.65 1.14
C HIS A 201 -8.32 5.09 1.27
N ALA A 202 -9.27 5.34 2.17
CA ALA A 202 -9.73 6.69 2.48
C ALA A 202 -8.74 7.46 3.35
N LEU A 203 -8.02 6.74 4.19
CA LEU A 203 -7.01 7.24 5.12
C LEU A 203 -6.20 6.06 5.65
N GLN A 204 -5.02 6.35 6.16
CA GLN A 204 -4.19 5.38 6.86
C GLN A 204 -3.18 6.15 7.74
N GLY A 205 -2.80 5.57 8.87
CA GLY A 205 -1.55 5.91 9.54
C GLY A 205 -0.42 5.03 9.01
N ASP A 206 0.79 5.55 8.96
CA ASP A 206 1.96 4.80 8.49
C ASP A 206 2.05 3.43 9.16
N GLY A 207 2.27 2.42 8.35
CA GLY A 207 2.44 1.06 8.77
C GLY A 207 1.18 0.20 8.71
N GLU A 208 -0.01 0.80 8.52
CA GLU A 208 -1.28 0.03 8.55
C GLU A 208 -1.30 -0.98 9.71
N ILE A 209 -1.03 -0.49 10.91
CA ILE A 209 -0.61 -1.30 12.07
C ILE A 209 -1.62 -2.40 12.45
N ALA A 210 -2.90 -2.17 12.19
CA ALA A 210 -3.95 -3.16 12.44
C ALA A 210 -4.09 -4.21 11.31
N GLY A 211 -3.31 -4.08 10.21
CA GLY A 211 -3.39 -4.94 9.02
C GLY A 211 -4.54 -4.60 8.08
N HIS A 212 -5.25 -3.56 8.35
CA HIS A 212 -6.37 -3.04 7.55
C HIS A 212 -6.55 -1.56 7.82
N THR A 213 -7.26 -0.89 6.92
CA THR A 213 -7.71 0.48 7.09
C THR A 213 -9.12 0.68 6.52
N CYS A 214 -9.44 1.86 6.05
CA CYS A 214 -10.75 2.20 5.49
C CYS A 214 -10.73 2.06 3.97
N ASP A 215 -11.02 0.86 3.48
CA ASP A 215 -11.14 0.59 2.05
C ASP A 215 -12.39 1.25 1.49
N VAL A 216 -12.24 1.91 0.35
CA VAL A 216 -13.34 2.66 -0.27
C VAL A 216 -13.36 2.48 -1.78
N SER A 217 -14.55 2.65 -2.34
CA SER A 217 -14.71 2.75 -3.79
C SER A 217 -14.34 4.16 -4.27
N GLY A 218 -13.70 4.24 -5.43
CA GLY A 218 -13.37 5.51 -6.03
C GLY A 218 -13.16 5.43 -7.53
N THR A 219 -12.96 6.59 -8.15
CA THR A 219 -12.54 6.72 -9.54
C THR A 219 -11.09 7.20 -9.55
N VAL A 220 -10.23 6.41 -10.18
CA VAL A 220 -8.80 6.73 -10.30
C VAL A 220 -8.51 7.18 -11.72
N THR A 221 -7.83 8.31 -11.87
CA THR A 221 -7.32 8.79 -13.16
C THR A 221 -5.80 8.69 -13.15
N LEU A 222 -5.25 7.92 -14.09
CA LEU A 222 -3.82 7.73 -14.26
C LEU A 222 -3.35 8.32 -15.57
N GLN A 223 -2.19 8.97 -15.55
CA GLN A 223 -1.42 9.27 -16.74
C GLN A 223 -0.26 8.29 -16.81
N VAL A 224 -0.20 7.49 -17.88
CA VAL A 224 0.79 6.41 -18.01
C VAL A 224 1.89 6.82 -18.98
N HIS A 225 3.14 6.71 -18.53
CA HIS A 225 4.34 6.93 -19.33
C HIS A 225 5.18 5.64 -19.35
N LEU A 226 5.54 5.16 -20.54
CA LEU A 226 6.43 4.02 -20.69
C LEU A 226 7.88 4.46 -20.79
N LEU A 227 8.67 4.18 -19.77
CA LEU A 227 10.10 4.45 -19.73
C LEU A 227 10.87 3.24 -20.29
N LYS A 228 11.41 3.39 -21.51
CA LYS A 228 12.20 2.33 -22.16
C LYS A 228 13.65 2.41 -21.69
N GLY A 229 14.24 1.24 -21.40
CA GLY A 229 15.65 1.13 -21.03
C GLY A 229 15.96 1.43 -19.57
N LEU A 230 14.97 1.82 -18.77
CA LEU A 230 15.10 1.90 -17.32
C LEU A 230 14.91 0.50 -16.74
N ASN A 231 15.97 -0.06 -16.17
CA ASN A 231 15.92 -1.33 -15.46
C ASN A 231 15.96 -1.05 -13.97
N ILE A 232 14.84 -1.34 -13.27
CA ILE A 232 14.68 -1.19 -11.82
C ILE A 232 14.10 -2.48 -11.25
N ASP A 233 14.51 -2.84 -10.05
CA ASP A 233 14.01 -4.04 -9.38
C ASP A 233 12.67 -3.79 -8.68
N GLY A 234 12.48 -2.63 -8.08
CA GLY A 234 11.27 -2.25 -7.35
C GLY A 234 10.79 -0.83 -7.66
N PRO A 235 9.65 -0.42 -7.07
CA PRO A 235 9.08 0.88 -7.34
C PRO A 235 9.94 2.04 -6.84
N VAL A 236 9.83 3.16 -7.56
CA VAL A 236 10.39 4.46 -7.18
C VAL A 236 9.23 5.46 -7.12
N LEU A 237 9.14 6.21 -6.04
CA LEU A 237 8.10 7.17 -5.79
C LEU A 237 8.67 8.59 -5.72
N LEU A 238 8.01 9.52 -6.36
CA LEU A 238 8.20 10.95 -6.18
C LEU A 238 6.95 11.50 -5.50
N PRO A 239 6.93 11.60 -4.17
CA PRO A 239 5.81 12.14 -3.42
C PRO A 239 5.53 13.60 -3.74
N LEU A 240 4.39 14.12 -3.29
CA LEU A 240 4.18 15.56 -3.23
C LEU A 240 5.14 16.20 -2.20
N VAL A 241 5.43 17.49 -2.36
CA VAL A 241 6.34 18.21 -1.43
C VAL A 241 5.84 18.17 0.01
N GLU A 242 4.53 18.24 0.23
CA GLU A 242 3.95 18.14 1.57
C GLU A 242 4.14 16.77 2.21
N ASP A 243 4.24 15.70 1.40
CA ASP A 243 4.39 14.32 1.86
C ASP A 243 5.85 13.89 2.07
N LEU A 244 6.79 14.73 1.65
CA LEU A 244 8.20 14.46 1.87
C LEU A 244 8.57 14.63 3.35
N PRO A 245 9.48 13.78 3.89
CA PRO A 245 10.14 14.04 5.16
C PRO A 245 10.72 15.44 5.20
N PHE A 246 10.68 16.07 6.36
CA PHE A 246 11.12 17.46 6.50
C PHE A 246 12.53 17.71 5.92
N THR A 247 13.46 16.80 6.18
CA THR A 247 14.87 16.92 5.74
C THR A 247 15.04 16.68 4.24
N ALA A 248 14.10 16.01 3.56
CA ALA A 248 14.14 15.75 2.14
C ALA A 248 13.55 16.90 1.29
N LYS A 249 12.73 17.76 1.87
CA LYS A 249 12.03 18.82 1.14
C LYS A 249 13.00 19.69 0.35
N PRO A 250 12.58 20.19 -0.83
CA PRO A 250 13.37 21.17 -1.57
C PRO A 250 13.73 22.38 -0.71
N LEU A 251 14.97 22.84 -0.82
CA LEU A 251 15.43 24.01 -0.07
C LEU A 251 14.79 25.28 -0.64
N SER A 252 14.37 26.16 0.24
CA SER A 252 14.00 27.53 -0.13
C SER A 252 15.21 28.32 -0.61
N GLU A 253 14.99 29.39 -1.36
CA GLU A 253 16.06 30.30 -1.80
C GLU A 253 16.88 30.85 -0.61
N ALA A 254 16.20 31.19 0.48
CA ALA A 254 16.88 31.66 1.70
C ALA A 254 17.78 30.61 2.35
N GLU A 255 17.38 29.33 2.30
CA GLU A 255 18.22 28.21 2.80
C GLU A 255 19.40 27.96 1.88
N ARG A 256 19.19 28.00 0.54
CA ARG A 256 20.27 27.89 -0.46
C ARG A 256 21.32 29.00 -0.27
N THR A 257 20.88 30.25 -0.07
CA THR A 257 21.78 31.40 0.16
C THR A 257 22.61 31.19 1.44
N ARG A 258 21.99 30.72 2.51
CA ARG A 258 22.73 30.41 3.76
C ARG A 258 23.71 29.26 3.57
N ALA A 259 23.32 28.21 2.86
CA ALA A 259 24.17 27.08 2.55
C ALA A 259 25.39 27.52 1.71
N GLN A 260 25.18 28.39 0.70
CA GLN A 260 26.25 28.91 -0.13
C GLN A 260 27.27 29.71 0.72
N THR A 261 26.79 30.52 1.66
CA THR A 261 27.70 31.26 2.57
C THR A 261 28.57 30.31 3.38
N ILE A 262 28.02 29.18 3.82
CA ILE A 262 28.81 28.17 4.55
C ILE A 262 29.81 27.49 3.62
N ALA A 263 29.33 27.06 2.42
CA ALA A 263 30.19 26.41 1.43
C ALA A 263 31.39 27.27 1.04
N ASP A 264 31.15 28.56 0.77
CA ASP A 264 32.21 29.52 0.45
C ASP A 264 33.25 29.66 1.59
N ALA A 265 32.77 29.71 2.82
CA ALA A 265 33.65 29.83 3.99
C ALA A 265 34.53 28.60 4.20
N TRP A 266 34.10 27.43 3.76
CA TRP A 266 34.86 26.17 3.88
C TRP A 266 35.50 25.70 2.58
N GLY A 267 35.36 26.48 1.49
CA GLY A 267 35.95 26.16 0.18
C GLY A 267 35.42 24.88 -0.44
N THR A 268 34.11 24.63 -0.28
CA THR A 268 33.40 23.50 -0.88
C THR A 268 32.30 23.99 -1.83
N GLU A 269 31.86 23.15 -2.73
CA GLU A 269 30.71 23.39 -3.59
C GLU A 269 29.46 22.74 -3.02
N ILE A 270 28.29 23.36 -3.26
CA ILE A 270 27.00 22.75 -2.90
C ILE A 270 26.66 21.71 -3.95
N GLU A 271 26.35 20.51 -3.49
CA GLU A 271 25.80 19.48 -4.36
C GLU A 271 24.35 19.79 -4.74
N GLU A 272 24.08 19.84 -6.04
CA GLU A 272 22.71 19.92 -6.52
C GLU A 272 22.04 18.55 -6.42
N SER A 273 20.94 18.49 -5.66
CA SER A 273 20.26 17.24 -5.34
C SER A 273 18.75 17.43 -5.20
N ALA A 274 18.00 16.36 -5.40
CA ALA A 274 16.55 16.34 -5.34
C ALA A 274 16.00 15.13 -4.57
N PRO A 275 14.82 15.23 -4.01
CA PRO A 275 14.19 14.10 -3.32
C PRO A 275 13.88 12.96 -4.27
N ILE A 276 14.06 11.74 -3.78
CA ILE A 276 13.61 10.49 -4.39
C ILE A 276 13.26 9.51 -3.28
N SER A 277 12.25 8.70 -3.50
CA SER A 277 11.88 7.62 -2.59
C SER A 277 11.99 6.28 -3.32
N VAL A 278 12.67 5.32 -2.72
CA VAL A 278 12.80 3.95 -3.24
C VAL A 278 12.08 2.99 -2.31
N ILE A 279 11.23 2.16 -2.89
CA ILE A 279 10.42 1.23 -2.10
C ILE A 279 11.22 -0.04 -1.83
N GLY A 280 11.29 -0.38 -0.56
CA GLY A 280 11.88 -1.62 -0.08
C GLY A 280 10.81 -2.56 0.45
N THR A 281 10.98 -3.85 0.18
CA THR A 281 10.05 -4.88 0.61
C THR A 281 10.79 -6.08 1.18
N GLY A 282 10.18 -6.73 2.15
CA GLY A 282 10.79 -7.88 2.83
C GLY A 282 9.81 -8.57 3.78
N PRO A 283 10.21 -9.66 4.44
CA PRO A 283 9.39 -10.35 5.41
C PRO A 283 9.18 -9.55 6.72
N ASP A 284 10.02 -8.58 6.96
CA ASP A 284 9.95 -7.67 8.11
C ASP A 284 10.54 -6.29 7.76
N LEU A 285 10.40 -5.32 8.66
CA LEU A 285 10.83 -3.94 8.42
C LEU A 285 12.35 -3.80 8.23
N ASN A 286 13.15 -4.62 8.88
CA ASN A 286 14.61 -4.57 8.73
C ASN A 286 15.00 -5.06 7.33
N ALA A 287 14.46 -6.21 6.92
CA ALA A 287 14.70 -6.76 5.59
C ALA A 287 14.17 -5.83 4.48
N ALA A 288 13.01 -5.20 4.69
CA ALA A 288 12.47 -4.20 3.76
C ALA A 288 13.38 -2.96 3.69
N THR A 289 13.92 -2.49 4.81
CA THR A 289 14.86 -1.38 4.86
C THR A 289 16.15 -1.72 4.10
N ASP A 290 16.74 -2.87 4.37
CA ASP A 290 17.96 -3.32 3.68
C ASP A 290 17.73 -3.44 2.17
N ASN A 291 16.58 -3.96 1.76
CA ASN A 291 16.20 -4.06 0.34
C ASN A 291 16.04 -2.68 -0.30
N GLY A 292 15.33 -1.75 0.35
CA GLY A 292 15.16 -0.39 -0.17
C GLY A 292 16.47 0.37 -0.33
N LEU A 293 17.36 0.26 0.65
CA LEU A 293 18.71 0.86 0.60
C LEU A 293 19.55 0.24 -0.52
N ALA A 294 19.49 -1.09 -0.69
CA ALA A 294 20.21 -1.79 -1.76
C ALA A 294 19.69 -1.39 -3.14
N ARG A 295 18.37 -1.33 -3.32
CA ARG A 295 17.74 -0.85 -4.56
C ARG A 295 18.13 0.58 -4.91
N ALA A 296 18.17 1.46 -3.91
CA ALA A 296 18.60 2.85 -4.09
C ALA A 296 20.08 2.93 -4.52
N ALA A 297 20.94 2.14 -3.88
CA ALA A 297 22.36 2.06 -4.23
C ALA A 297 22.57 1.58 -5.68
N GLU A 298 21.88 0.53 -6.09
CA GLU A 298 21.92 0.00 -7.44
C GLU A 298 21.36 0.99 -8.45
N LEU A 299 20.16 1.53 -8.18
CA LEU A 299 19.50 2.51 -9.04
C LEU A 299 20.41 3.69 -9.37
N LEU A 300 21.08 4.25 -8.37
CA LEU A 300 21.85 5.48 -8.52
C LEU A 300 23.35 5.25 -8.72
N GLY A 301 23.82 3.99 -8.72
CA GLY A 301 25.23 3.65 -8.83
C GLY A 301 26.04 4.21 -7.67
N MET A 302 25.49 4.14 -6.47
CA MET A 302 26.11 4.57 -5.22
C MET A 302 26.55 3.38 -4.37
N SER A 303 27.45 3.61 -3.42
CA SER A 303 27.72 2.64 -2.39
C SER A 303 26.58 2.62 -1.36
N LEU A 304 26.32 1.45 -0.76
CA LEU A 304 25.32 1.33 0.30
C LEU A 304 25.57 2.30 1.47
N PRO A 305 26.81 2.46 1.99
CA PRO A 305 27.09 3.45 3.03
C PRO A 305 26.78 4.89 2.63
N GLU A 306 26.96 5.25 1.34
CA GLU A 306 26.60 6.57 0.85
C GLU A 306 25.10 6.79 0.91
N VAL A 307 24.28 5.83 0.43
CA VAL A 307 22.81 5.91 0.52
C VAL A 307 22.37 6.01 1.98
N MET A 308 22.92 5.20 2.86
CA MET A 308 22.62 5.26 4.30
C MET A 308 22.91 6.64 4.90
N ASN A 309 24.04 7.23 4.58
CA ASN A 309 24.40 8.59 5.06
C ASN A 309 23.46 9.65 4.50
N ARG A 310 23.08 9.56 3.22
CA ARG A 310 22.13 10.48 2.59
C ARG A 310 20.74 10.37 3.23
N ALA A 311 20.25 9.16 3.43
CA ALA A 311 18.98 8.93 4.11
C ALA A 311 19.00 9.45 5.56
N THR A 312 20.13 9.31 6.26
CA THR A 312 20.30 9.81 7.62
C THR A 312 20.27 11.35 7.69
N ILE A 313 20.91 12.03 6.73
CA ILE A 313 21.10 13.50 6.78
C ILE A 313 19.92 14.22 6.10
N THR A 314 19.42 13.67 5.00
CA THR A 314 18.45 14.33 4.13
C THR A 314 17.17 13.56 3.93
N GLY A 315 16.87 12.56 4.74
CA GLY A 315 15.71 11.72 4.46
C GLY A 315 15.11 11.05 5.66
N ALA A 316 14.43 9.97 5.39
CA ALA A 316 13.79 9.10 6.39
C ALA A 316 13.54 7.71 5.81
N ILE A 317 13.22 6.77 6.70
CA ILE A 317 12.58 5.51 6.37
C ILE A 317 11.19 5.57 6.95
N GLU A 318 10.18 5.56 6.08
CA GLU A 318 8.78 5.60 6.44
C GLU A 318 8.15 4.22 6.17
N ILE A 319 7.20 3.82 6.99
CA ILE A 319 6.58 2.51 6.85
C ILE A 319 5.34 2.65 5.98
N GLY A 320 5.27 1.91 4.89
CA GLY A 320 4.06 1.76 4.10
C GLY A 320 3.13 0.77 4.79
N ARG A 321 3.51 -0.52 4.78
CA ARG A 321 2.78 -1.59 5.43
C ARG A 321 3.68 -2.39 6.36
N ASN A 322 3.25 -2.57 7.60
CA ASN A 322 3.86 -3.50 8.52
C ASN A 322 3.38 -4.94 8.19
N PRO A 323 4.25 -5.97 8.16
CA PRO A 323 5.62 -5.92 8.68
C PRO A 323 6.72 -5.63 7.66
N GLY A 324 6.44 -5.42 6.37
CA GLY A 324 7.54 -5.52 5.41
C GLY A 324 7.49 -4.64 4.16
N VAL A 325 6.94 -3.43 4.23
CA VAL A 325 7.06 -2.42 3.17
C VAL A 325 7.55 -1.10 3.76
N VAL A 326 8.60 -0.54 3.19
CA VAL A 326 9.12 0.78 3.59
C VAL A 326 9.39 1.66 2.38
N GLN A 327 9.33 2.96 2.62
CA GLN A 327 9.75 4.01 1.71
C GLN A 327 11.07 4.61 2.22
N VAL A 328 12.14 4.43 1.46
CA VAL A 328 13.44 5.02 1.75
C VAL A 328 13.57 6.33 0.97
N THR A 329 13.45 7.44 1.64
CA THR A 329 13.51 8.78 1.05
C THR A 329 14.85 9.46 1.37
N PHE A 330 15.45 10.12 0.40
CA PHE A 330 16.65 10.95 0.57
C PHE A 330 16.83 11.89 -0.62
N ARG A 331 17.80 12.82 -0.53
CA ARG A 331 18.16 13.68 -1.65
C ARG A 331 19.29 13.04 -2.46
N ALA A 332 18.99 12.74 -3.72
CA ALA A 332 19.93 12.17 -4.69
C ALA A 332 20.56 13.27 -5.55
N PRO A 333 21.85 13.16 -5.93
CA PRO A 333 22.50 14.08 -6.86
C PRO A 333 21.80 14.13 -8.21
N LEU A 334 21.67 15.33 -8.80
CA LEU A 334 20.95 15.50 -10.07
C LEU A 334 21.64 14.76 -11.23
N ASP A 335 22.96 14.68 -11.25
CA ASP A 335 23.72 13.95 -12.26
C ASP A 335 23.42 12.43 -12.23
N ARG A 336 23.20 11.86 -11.04
CA ARG A 336 22.81 10.46 -10.89
C ARG A 336 21.38 10.23 -11.38
N LEU A 337 20.47 11.15 -11.09
CA LEU A 337 19.09 11.10 -11.60
C LEU A 337 19.06 11.26 -13.13
N GLU A 338 19.88 12.15 -13.69
CA GLU A 338 20.01 12.34 -15.12
C GLU A 338 20.54 11.08 -15.82
N ALA A 339 21.58 10.47 -15.27
CA ALA A 339 22.18 9.23 -15.79
C ALA A 339 21.17 8.07 -15.87
N ARG A 340 20.10 8.13 -15.11
CA ARG A 340 19.00 7.15 -15.11
C ARG A 340 17.77 7.61 -15.87
N GLY A 341 17.78 8.82 -16.43
CA GLY A 341 16.62 9.40 -17.12
C GLY A 341 15.46 9.77 -16.19
N LEU A 342 15.75 9.94 -14.90
CA LEU A 342 14.74 10.29 -13.88
C LEU A 342 14.66 11.80 -13.66
N LEU A 343 15.68 12.57 -14.05
CA LEU A 343 15.74 14.00 -13.80
C LEU A 343 14.53 14.78 -14.30
N PRO A 344 13.98 14.54 -15.52
CA PRO A 344 12.81 15.28 -16.00
C PRO A 344 11.58 15.12 -15.08
N PHE A 345 11.36 13.93 -14.54
CA PHE A 345 10.23 13.66 -13.63
C PHE A 345 10.41 14.35 -12.28
N VAL A 346 11.64 14.37 -11.79
CA VAL A 346 12.00 15.04 -10.53
C VAL A 346 11.87 16.56 -10.68
N GLN A 347 12.29 17.10 -11.81
CA GLN A 347 12.13 18.53 -12.12
C GLN A 347 10.66 18.93 -12.23
N ASP A 348 9.85 18.13 -12.92
CA ASP A 348 8.41 18.35 -13.03
C ASP A 348 7.72 18.30 -11.67
N GLN A 349 8.05 17.30 -10.85
CA GLN A 349 7.45 17.09 -9.53
C GLN A 349 7.79 18.16 -8.50
N TYR A 350 9.04 18.66 -8.52
CA TYR A 350 9.56 19.54 -7.45
C TYR A 350 9.88 20.97 -7.93
N GLY A 351 9.68 21.29 -9.19
CA GLY A 351 9.98 22.62 -9.74
C GLY A 351 11.46 22.98 -9.64
N ILE A 352 12.36 22.00 -9.76
CA ILE A 352 13.81 22.18 -9.69
C ILE A 352 14.31 22.41 -11.10
N GLY A 353 14.88 23.59 -11.37
CA GLY A 353 15.42 24.01 -12.66
C GLY A 353 16.91 24.25 -12.62
#